data_272dd869277b0b4bb862ab591af6e9db
#
_entry.id   272dd869277b0b4bb862ab591af6e9db
#
_cell.length_a   1.000
_cell.length_b   1.000
_cell.length_c   1.000
_cell.angle_alpha   90.00
_cell.angle_beta   90.00
_cell.angle_gamma   90.00
#
_symmetry.space_group_name_H-M   'P 1'
#
loop_
_entity.id
_entity.type
_entity.pdbx_description
1 polymer ?
#
loop_
_entity_poly.entity_id
_entity_poly.type
_entity_poly.pdbx_seq_one_letter_code
_entity_poly.pdbx_strand_id
1 'polypeptide(L)'
;MNIIHSLHFATAASLLAAALFLPLDANAQSASTSTAPTGPGVAPQTPAQRLMGDIAPKLADLTDTILFGDVWERPQLSKRDRSLVTVSALIALNRPDQLRSHLARARDNGLTEEELVEAITHLAFYSGWPNAVTAVGVARDVFKKN
;
A
#
# COMPACT_ATOMS: atom_id res chain seq x y z
N MET A 1 -52.45 -2.30 -7.46
CA MET A 1 -52.96 -1.87 -6.14
C MET A 1 -51.84 -1.11 -5.45
N ASN A 2 -52.01 0.21 -5.41
CA ASN A 2 -51.09 1.23 -4.88
C ASN A 2 -50.80 1.02 -3.39
N ILE A 3 -49.60 1.39 -2.94
CA ILE A 3 -49.48 2.32 -1.78
C ILE A 3 -48.06 2.95 -1.82
N ILE A 4 -48.08 4.27 -2.01
CA ILE A 4 -47.06 5.28 -1.85
C ILE A 4 -47.11 5.73 -0.37
N HIS A 5 -45.98 5.88 0.31
CA HIS A 5 -45.78 6.79 1.46
C HIS A 5 -44.31 7.26 1.40
N SER A 6 -44.03 8.44 0.94
CA SER A 6 -44.18 9.80 1.47
C SER A 6 -43.31 10.15 2.66
N LEU A 7 -42.23 10.88 2.33
CA LEU A 7 -41.59 12.05 2.96
C LEU A 7 -41.71 12.24 4.48
N HIS A 8 -40.56 12.55 5.12
CA HIS A 8 -40.49 13.72 5.99
C HIS A 8 -39.05 14.32 6.00
N PHE A 9 -39.00 15.57 5.56
CA PHE A 9 -37.91 16.55 5.80
C PHE A 9 -37.96 17.00 7.26
N ALA A 10 -36.81 17.22 7.86
CA ALA A 10 -36.68 18.13 8.99
C ALA A 10 -35.29 18.80 8.96
N THR A 11 -35.31 20.04 8.58
CA THR A 11 -34.28 21.09 8.76
C THR A 11 -34.27 21.58 10.19
N ALA A 12 -33.09 21.81 10.77
CA ALA A 12 -32.91 22.84 11.80
C ALA A 12 -31.47 23.35 11.79
N ALA A 13 -31.33 24.59 11.37
CA ALA A 13 -30.16 25.43 11.57
C ALA A 13 -30.22 26.06 12.97
N SER A 14 -29.08 26.25 13.62
CA SER A 14 -28.90 27.34 14.58
C SER A 14 -27.43 27.71 14.70
N LEU A 15 -27.17 28.95 14.32
CA LEU A 15 -26.01 29.78 14.62
C LEU A 15 -25.94 30.06 16.12
N LEU A 16 -24.75 30.21 16.72
CA LEU A 16 -24.39 31.38 17.50
C LEU A 16 -22.86 31.51 17.70
N ALA A 17 -22.38 32.70 17.45
CA ALA A 17 -21.04 33.26 17.64
C ALA A 17 -20.81 33.75 19.05
N ALA A 18 -19.53 33.79 19.48
CA ALA A 18 -18.92 34.80 20.39
C ALA A 18 -17.43 34.41 20.55
N ALA A 19 -16.48 35.09 20.09
CA ALA A 19 -15.80 36.34 20.29
C ALA A 19 -14.95 36.41 21.59
N LEU A 20 -13.63 36.63 21.34
CA LEU A 20 -12.67 37.42 22.11
C LEU A 20 -12.16 36.92 23.48
N PHE A 21 -10.86 36.62 23.55
CA PHE A 21 -9.88 37.42 24.31
C PHE A 21 -8.46 36.88 24.11
N LEU A 22 -7.55 37.74 23.61
CA LEU A 22 -6.10 37.58 23.71
C LEU A 22 -5.62 38.12 25.06
N PRO A 23 -4.50 37.64 25.56
CA PRO A 23 -3.41 38.58 25.83
C PRO A 23 -2.09 38.22 25.16
N LEU A 24 -1.43 39.25 24.66
CA LEU A 24 -0.02 39.28 24.34
C LEU A 24 0.78 39.12 25.65
N ASP A 25 1.76 38.20 25.64
CA ASP A 25 2.96 38.37 26.46
C ASP A 25 4.19 38.07 25.60
N ALA A 26 4.92 39.17 25.41
CA ALA A 26 6.23 39.18 24.80
C ALA A 26 7.25 38.67 25.84
N ASN A 27 7.95 37.57 25.54
CA ASN A 27 9.22 37.31 26.15
C ASN A 27 10.23 36.90 25.07
N ALA A 28 11.03 37.90 24.69
CA ALA A 28 12.19 37.74 23.84
C ALA A 28 13.29 37.02 24.63
N GLN A 29 13.54 35.79 24.32
CA GLN A 29 14.74 35.06 24.73
C GLN A 29 15.56 34.69 23.51
N SER A 30 16.67 35.41 23.37
CA SER A 30 17.73 35.17 22.40
C SER A 30 18.29 33.76 22.60
N ALA A 31 17.94 32.83 21.73
CA ALA A 31 18.60 31.56 21.65
C ALA A 31 19.53 31.58 20.43
N SER A 32 20.79 31.47 20.71
CA SER A 32 21.91 31.37 19.81
C SER A 32 21.63 30.27 18.74
N THR A 33 21.52 30.67 17.49
CA THR A 33 21.50 29.79 16.32
C THR A 33 22.86 29.14 16.15
N SER A 34 23.00 27.94 16.68
CA SER A 34 24.02 27.01 16.22
C SER A 34 23.55 26.42 14.91
N THR A 35 23.92 27.06 13.81
CA THR A 35 23.73 26.53 12.47
C THR A 35 24.75 25.42 12.24
N ALA A 36 24.37 24.17 12.54
CA ALA A 36 25.07 23.03 12.00
C ALA A 36 24.85 23.01 10.49
N PRO A 37 25.86 22.80 9.64
CA PRO A 37 25.68 22.69 8.20
C PRO A 37 24.92 21.38 7.93
N THR A 38 23.64 21.49 7.60
CA THR A 38 22.83 20.40 7.05
C THR A 38 23.38 20.14 5.64
N GLY A 39 24.26 19.17 5.51
CA GLY A 39 24.62 18.62 4.20
C GLY A 39 23.33 18.15 3.49
N PRO A 40 23.33 18.08 2.15
CA PRO A 40 22.16 17.64 1.41
C PRO A 40 21.76 16.24 1.92
N GLY A 41 20.65 16.18 2.66
CA GLY A 41 20.13 14.93 3.19
C GLY A 41 19.86 14.00 2.02
N VAL A 42 20.58 12.88 1.95
CA VAL A 42 20.30 11.83 0.97
C VAL A 42 18.87 11.38 1.22
N ALA A 43 18.00 11.58 0.24
CA ALA A 43 16.61 11.14 0.31
C ALA A 43 16.57 9.63 0.64
N PRO A 44 15.64 9.17 1.48
CA PRO A 44 15.57 7.76 1.86
C PRO A 44 15.39 6.90 0.61
N GLN A 45 16.27 5.92 0.44
CA GLN A 45 16.21 5.00 -0.69
C GLN A 45 14.93 4.19 -0.71
N THR A 46 14.34 4.03 -1.89
CA THR A 46 13.18 3.14 -2.10
C THR A 46 13.57 1.66 -1.91
N PRO A 47 12.60 0.75 -1.76
CA PRO A 47 12.88 -0.68 -1.76
C PRO A 47 13.61 -1.17 -3.02
N ALA A 48 13.27 -0.64 -4.20
CA ALA A 48 13.94 -1.00 -5.45
C ALA A 48 15.40 -0.50 -5.48
N GLN A 49 15.63 0.73 -5.02
CA GLN A 49 16.98 1.28 -4.92
C GLN A 49 17.87 0.50 -3.94
N ARG A 50 17.33 0.08 -2.79
CA ARG A 50 18.06 -0.77 -1.83
C ARG A 50 18.37 -2.16 -2.37
N LEU A 51 17.45 -2.73 -3.17
CA LEU A 51 17.58 -4.10 -3.68
C LEU A 51 18.60 -4.20 -4.82
N MET A 52 18.60 -3.23 -5.74
CA MET A 52 19.33 -3.35 -7.00
C MET A 52 19.93 -2.05 -7.52
N GLY A 53 19.86 -0.95 -6.77
CA GLY A 53 20.30 0.36 -7.25
C GLY A 53 21.82 0.46 -7.46
N ASP A 54 22.60 -0.33 -6.77
CA ASP A 54 24.07 -0.41 -6.89
C ASP A 54 24.51 -1.19 -8.15
N ILE A 55 23.74 -2.19 -8.56
CA ILE A 55 24.06 -3.06 -9.70
C ILE A 55 23.30 -2.64 -10.96
N ALA A 56 22.03 -2.27 -10.81
CA ALA A 56 21.13 -1.97 -11.91
C ALA A 56 20.32 -0.70 -11.66
N PRO A 57 20.96 0.49 -11.56
CA PRO A 57 20.29 1.74 -11.19
C PRO A 57 19.14 2.11 -12.13
N LYS A 58 19.27 1.83 -13.44
CA LYS A 58 18.19 2.08 -14.39
C LYS A 58 16.98 1.17 -14.16
N LEU A 59 17.19 -0.09 -13.76
CA LEU A 59 16.09 -1.00 -13.43
C LEU A 59 15.38 -0.56 -12.14
N ALA A 60 16.13 -0.11 -11.12
CA ALA A 60 15.56 0.47 -9.91
C ALA A 60 14.70 1.70 -10.23
N ASP A 61 15.21 2.63 -11.06
CA ASP A 61 14.49 3.81 -11.51
C ASP A 61 13.19 3.45 -12.25
N LEU A 62 13.22 2.53 -13.20
CA LEU A 62 12.04 2.07 -13.95
C LEU A 62 11.02 1.37 -13.02
N THR A 63 11.50 0.64 -12.02
CA THR A 63 10.65 0.02 -11.01
C THR A 63 9.89 1.07 -10.20
N ASP A 64 10.57 2.12 -9.76
CA ASP A 64 9.96 3.16 -8.97
C ASP A 64 9.06 4.06 -9.80
N THR A 65 9.53 4.53 -10.96
CA THR A 65 8.82 5.57 -11.74
C THR A 65 7.74 5.01 -12.64
N ILE A 66 7.99 3.88 -13.32
CA ILE A 66 7.03 3.31 -14.27
C ILE A 66 6.17 2.23 -13.61
N LEU A 67 6.79 1.22 -12.98
CA LEU A 67 5.99 0.14 -12.42
C LEU A 67 5.11 0.64 -11.26
N PHE A 68 5.70 1.21 -10.23
CA PHE A 68 4.94 1.65 -9.05
C PHE A 68 4.38 3.07 -9.18
N GLY A 69 5.05 3.98 -9.89
CA GLY A 69 4.59 5.37 -10.07
C GLY A 69 3.52 5.56 -11.15
N ASP A 70 3.41 4.65 -12.12
CA ASP A 70 2.39 4.70 -13.18
C ASP A 70 1.52 3.44 -13.18
N VAL A 71 2.08 2.26 -13.55
CA VAL A 71 1.29 1.05 -13.81
C VAL A 71 0.44 0.64 -12.61
N TRP A 72 0.97 0.70 -11.39
CA TRP A 72 0.23 0.38 -10.18
C TRP A 72 -0.78 1.45 -9.74
N GLU A 73 -0.66 2.68 -10.25
CA GLU A 73 -1.57 3.79 -9.92
C GLU A 73 -2.71 3.96 -10.94
N ARG A 74 -2.71 3.19 -12.04
CA ARG A 74 -3.73 3.30 -13.09
C ARG A 74 -5.10 2.85 -12.57
N PRO A 75 -6.18 3.62 -12.86
CA PRO A 75 -7.50 3.40 -12.25
C PRO A 75 -8.30 2.22 -12.84
N GLN A 76 -7.86 1.64 -13.98
CA GLN A 76 -8.61 0.58 -14.68
C GLN A 76 -8.65 -0.75 -13.92
N LEU A 77 -7.76 -0.94 -12.95
CA LEU A 77 -7.72 -2.11 -12.09
C LEU A 77 -7.41 -1.66 -10.66
N SER A 78 -8.17 -2.13 -9.69
CA SER A 78 -7.92 -1.80 -8.28
C SER A 78 -6.55 -2.31 -7.81
N LYS A 79 -5.96 -1.70 -6.78
CA LYS A 79 -4.70 -2.19 -6.17
C LYS A 79 -4.86 -3.62 -5.63
N ARG A 80 -6.03 -3.94 -5.11
CA ARG A 80 -6.42 -5.27 -4.65
C ARG A 80 -6.37 -6.30 -5.80
N ASP A 81 -7.06 -6.02 -6.88
CA ASP A 81 -7.14 -6.95 -8.02
C ASP A 81 -5.79 -7.05 -8.74
N ARG A 82 -5.05 -5.95 -8.83
CA ARG A 82 -3.69 -5.91 -9.35
C ARG A 82 -2.74 -6.79 -8.53
N SER A 83 -2.90 -6.79 -7.21
CA SER A 83 -2.17 -7.69 -6.31
C SER A 83 -2.51 -9.15 -6.56
N LEU A 84 -3.81 -9.47 -6.71
CA LEU A 84 -4.24 -10.84 -7.01
C LEU A 84 -3.66 -11.35 -8.33
N VAL A 85 -3.71 -10.53 -9.39
CA VAL A 85 -3.11 -10.85 -10.70
C VAL A 85 -1.60 -11.08 -10.56
N THR A 86 -0.89 -10.22 -9.82
CA THR A 86 0.55 -10.34 -9.63
C THR A 86 0.92 -11.60 -8.83
N VAL A 87 0.23 -11.85 -7.72
CA VAL A 87 0.41 -13.07 -6.91
C VAL A 87 0.16 -14.32 -7.76
N SER A 88 -0.92 -14.34 -8.53
CA SER A 88 -1.25 -15.44 -9.44
C SER A 88 -0.16 -15.70 -10.47
N ALA A 89 0.38 -14.66 -11.09
CA ALA A 89 1.48 -14.78 -12.04
C ALA A 89 2.75 -15.34 -11.37
N LEU A 90 3.09 -14.87 -10.16
CA LEU A 90 4.29 -15.32 -9.43
C LEU A 90 4.19 -16.77 -8.98
N ILE A 91 2.98 -17.23 -8.61
CA ILE A 91 2.71 -18.66 -8.32
C ILE A 91 2.88 -19.48 -9.60
N ALA A 92 2.24 -19.10 -10.69
CA ALA A 92 2.29 -19.83 -11.95
C ALA A 92 3.71 -19.91 -12.53
N LEU A 93 4.51 -18.87 -12.38
CA LEU A 93 5.90 -18.81 -12.82
C LEU A 93 6.90 -19.40 -11.82
N ASN A 94 6.44 -19.89 -10.67
CA ASN A 94 7.25 -20.40 -9.57
C ASN A 94 8.36 -19.43 -9.15
N ARG A 95 7.95 -18.24 -8.68
CA ARG A 95 8.85 -17.14 -8.21
C ARG A 95 8.70 -16.92 -6.69
N PRO A 96 9.16 -17.85 -5.84
CA PRO A 96 8.92 -17.81 -4.39
C PRO A 96 9.50 -16.58 -3.70
N ASP A 97 10.66 -16.10 -4.14
CA ASP A 97 11.32 -14.93 -3.53
C ASP A 97 10.50 -13.66 -3.73
N GLN A 98 10.02 -13.42 -4.95
CA GLN A 98 9.16 -12.28 -5.26
C GLN A 98 7.76 -12.46 -4.66
N LEU A 99 7.25 -13.69 -4.63
CA LEU A 99 5.94 -14.01 -4.07
C LEU A 99 5.84 -13.58 -2.60
N ARG A 100 6.92 -13.71 -1.82
CA ARG A 100 6.96 -13.32 -0.40
C ARG A 100 6.55 -11.85 -0.19
N SER A 101 7.16 -10.93 -0.90
CA SER A 101 6.85 -9.49 -0.79
C SER A 101 5.49 -9.14 -1.37
N HIS A 102 5.06 -9.84 -2.41
CA HIS A 102 3.78 -9.59 -3.05
C HIS A 102 2.58 -10.17 -2.28
N LEU A 103 2.74 -11.24 -1.51
CA LEU A 103 1.71 -11.71 -0.56
C LEU A 103 1.47 -10.69 0.56
N ALA A 104 2.54 -10.13 1.13
CA ALA A 104 2.42 -9.06 2.12
C ALA A 104 1.69 -7.84 1.52
N ARG A 105 2.15 -7.35 0.36
CA ARG A 105 1.49 -6.24 -0.36
C ARG A 105 0.04 -6.53 -0.71
N ALA A 106 -0.31 -7.76 -1.05
CA ALA A 106 -1.68 -8.16 -1.38
C ALA A 106 -2.60 -8.00 -0.16
N ARG A 107 -2.14 -8.34 1.04
CA ARG A 107 -2.85 -8.10 2.30
C ARG A 107 -3.00 -6.60 2.58
N ASP A 108 -1.94 -5.83 2.44
CA ASP A 108 -1.97 -4.36 2.59
C ASP A 108 -2.97 -3.71 1.62
N ASN A 109 -3.16 -4.28 0.44
CA ASN A 109 -4.11 -3.85 -0.57
C ASN A 109 -5.53 -4.44 -0.40
N GLY A 110 -5.80 -5.17 0.70
CA GLY A 110 -7.13 -5.60 1.10
C GLY A 110 -7.53 -7.03 0.67
N LEU A 111 -6.57 -7.88 0.26
CA LEU A 111 -6.82 -9.31 0.11
C LEU A 111 -6.72 -10.01 1.46
N THR A 112 -7.67 -10.89 1.76
CA THR A 112 -7.61 -11.72 2.96
C THR A 112 -6.66 -12.91 2.77
N GLU A 113 -6.18 -13.48 3.88
CA GLU A 113 -5.36 -14.70 3.83
C GLU A 113 -6.15 -15.86 3.21
N GLU A 114 -7.45 -15.95 3.49
CA GLU A 114 -8.34 -16.96 2.93
C GLU A 114 -8.44 -16.85 1.40
N GLU A 115 -8.62 -15.63 0.88
CA GLU A 115 -8.64 -15.39 -0.58
C GLU A 115 -7.30 -15.76 -1.24
N LEU A 116 -6.18 -15.45 -0.59
CA LEU A 116 -4.85 -15.78 -1.09
C LEU A 116 -4.61 -17.30 -1.08
N VAL A 117 -5.07 -18.01 -0.04
CA VAL A 117 -5.01 -19.49 0.04
C VAL A 117 -5.89 -20.11 -1.03
N GLU A 118 -7.08 -19.55 -1.27
CA GLU A 118 -7.98 -20.05 -2.34
C GLU A 118 -7.36 -19.82 -3.73
N ALA A 119 -6.72 -18.68 -3.96
CA ALA A 119 -5.99 -18.44 -5.21
C ALA A 119 -4.86 -19.47 -5.42
N ILE A 120 -4.09 -19.81 -4.39
CA ILE A 120 -3.06 -20.87 -4.46
C ILE A 120 -3.69 -22.21 -4.78
N THR A 121 -4.79 -22.57 -4.12
CA THR A 121 -5.52 -23.82 -4.34
C THR A 121 -6.04 -23.92 -5.77
N HIS A 122 -6.67 -22.86 -6.26
CA HIS A 122 -7.15 -22.78 -7.64
C HIS A 122 -6.03 -22.98 -8.66
N LEU A 123 -4.90 -22.28 -8.44
CA LEU A 123 -3.76 -22.34 -9.35
C LEU A 123 -3.04 -23.70 -9.37
N ALA A 124 -3.24 -24.58 -8.39
CA ALA A 124 -2.73 -25.93 -8.44
C ALA A 124 -3.21 -26.70 -9.68
N PHE A 125 -4.43 -26.41 -10.15
CA PHE A 125 -5.05 -27.02 -11.33
C PHE A 125 -4.62 -26.36 -12.66
N TYR A 126 -4.17 -25.12 -12.64
CA TYR A 126 -3.78 -24.35 -13.84
C TYR A 126 -2.28 -24.24 -14.04
N SER A 127 -1.48 -24.23 -12.96
CA SER A 127 -0.03 -24.06 -13.03
C SER A 127 0.77 -25.24 -12.48
N GLY A 128 0.08 -26.26 -11.97
CA GLY A 128 0.66 -27.49 -11.47
C GLY A 128 0.86 -27.51 -9.95
N TRP A 129 0.71 -28.69 -9.38
CA TRP A 129 0.75 -28.97 -7.95
C TRP A 129 2.06 -28.51 -7.27
N PRO A 130 3.26 -28.73 -7.86
CA PRO A 130 4.51 -28.28 -7.24
C PRO A 130 4.57 -26.77 -7.00
N ASN A 131 4.05 -25.96 -7.93
CA ASN A 131 4.01 -24.50 -7.79
C ASN A 131 3.12 -24.08 -6.62
N ALA A 132 1.95 -24.70 -6.49
CA ALA A 132 1.04 -24.42 -5.39
C ALA A 132 1.64 -24.83 -4.04
N VAL A 133 2.29 -25.97 -3.93
CA VAL A 133 2.96 -26.43 -2.69
C VAL A 133 4.07 -25.46 -2.29
N THR A 134 4.88 -24.99 -3.24
CA THR A 134 5.89 -23.95 -3.00
C THR A 134 5.24 -22.66 -2.47
N ALA A 135 4.15 -22.22 -3.11
CA ALA A 135 3.43 -21.02 -2.71
C ALA A 135 2.82 -21.13 -1.30
N VAL A 136 2.29 -22.31 -0.91
CA VAL A 136 1.81 -22.57 0.46
C VAL A 136 2.94 -22.41 1.48
N GLY A 137 4.14 -22.90 1.17
CA GLY A 137 5.32 -22.69 2.03
C GLY A 137 5.61 -21.21 2.27
N VAL A 138 5.64 -20.43 1.20
CA VAL A 138 5.86 -18.97 1.27
C VAL A 138 4.73 -18.27 2.05
N ALA A 139 3.47 -18.60 1.78
CA ALA A 139 2.31 -18.02 2.46
C ALA A 139 2.36 -18.29 3.97
N ARG A 140 2.67 -19.51 4.38
CA ARG A 140 2.84 -19.88 5.80
C ARG A 140 3.85 -18.99 6.51
N ASP A 141 4.99 -18.70 5.88
CA ASP A 141 6.02 -17.85 6.46
C ASP A 141 5.59 -16.38 6.56
N VAL A 142 4.83 -15.90 5.57
CA VAL A 142 4.34 -14.50 5.54
C VAL A 142 3.21 -14.29 6.55
N PHE A 143 2.27 -15.22 6.66
CA PHE A 143 1.08 -15.09 7.51
C PHE A 143 1.39 -15.30 9.00
N LYS A 144 2.45 -16.03 9.36
CA LYS A 144 2.87 -16.23 10.75
C LYS A 144 3.65 -15.05 11.36
N LYS A 145 4.07 -14.07 10.56
CA LYS A 145 4.90 -12.94 11.02
C LYS A 145 4.11 -11.76 11.60
N ASN A 146 2.84 -11.97 11.92
CA ASN A 146 1.98 -10.96 12.56
C ASN A 146 1.82 -11.24 14.05
#